data_b1a8031e497861446acffb0b0abb58cc
#
_entry.id   b1a8031e497861446acffb0b0abb58cc
#
_cell.length_a   1.000
_cell.length_b   1.000
_cell.length_c   1.000
_cell.angle_alpha   90.00
_cell.angle_beta   90.00
_cell.angle_gamma   90.00
#
_symmetry.space_group_name_H-M   'P 1'
#
loop_
_entity.id
_entity.type
_entity.pdbx_description
1 polymer ?
#
loop_
_entity_poly.entity_id
_entity_poly.type
_entity_poly.pdbx_seq_one_letter_code
_entity_poly.pdbx_strand_id
1 'polypeptide(L)'
;VEPARFDFGRVLVRRVVHKDFTVRNHGGADLVIEDVSTTCGCAAALPDRTVVAPGTATPLRVSLDTEASPGRVTRRVRLRSNDPRRPEVELVLEATVVAAES
;
A
#
# COMPACT_ATOMS: atom_id res chain seq x y z
N VAL A 1 4.82 4.91 -7.05
CA VAL A 1 4.21 4.90 -5.71
C VAL A 1 5.17 5.51 -4.71
N GLU A 2 4.69 6.43 -3.91
CA GLU A 2 5.50 7.11 -2.92
C GLU A 2 4.74 7.19 -1.60
N PRO A 3 5.37 6.84 -0.47
CA PRO A 3 6.66 6.14 -0.38
C PRO A 3 6.51 4.67 -0.80
N ALA A 4 7.62 4.03 -1.17
CA ALA A 4 7.60 2.61 -1.55
C ALA A 4 7.69 1.68 -0.33
N ARG A 5 7.95 2.24 0.83
CA ARG A 5 8.06 1.52 2.09
C ARG A 5 7.55 2.40 3.22
N PHE A 6 6.77 1.83 4.11
CA PHE A 6 6.25 2.57 5.25
C PHE A 6 6.18 1.68 6.49
N ASP A 7 6.66 2.22 7.62
CA ASP A 7 6.59 1.57 8.91
C ASP A 7 5.54 2.30 9.76
N PHE A 8 4.47 1.59 10.13
CA PHE A 8 3.42 2.14 10.99
C PHE A 8 3.88 2.32 12.44
N GLY A 9 5.07 1.78 12.79
CA GLY A 9 5.56 1.82 14.15
C GLY A 9 4.86 0.80 15.04
N ARG A 10 4.69 1.16 16.31
CA ARG A 10 4.06 0.28 17.29
C ARG A 10 2.55 0.42 17.20
N VAL A 11 1.88 -0.69 16.97
CA VAL A 11 0.42 -0.75 16.80
C VAL A 11 -0.12 -1.86 17.70
N LEU A 12 -1.21 -1.59 18.38
CA LEU A 12 -1.86 -2.61 19.20
C LEU A 12 -2.46 -3.71 18.33
N VAL A 13 -2.58 -4.91 18.90
CA VAL A 13 -3.26 -6.02 18.25
C VAL A 13 -4.72 -5.67 17.96
N ARG A 14 -5.31 -6.32 16.98
CA ARG A 14 -6.72 -6.18 16.59
C ARG A 14 -7.08 -4.74 16.20
N ARG A 15 -6.14 -4.07 15.55
CA ARG A 15 -6.34 -2.71 15.02
C ARG A 15 -6.23 -2.72 13.51
N VAL A 16 -6.96 -1.81 12.90
CA VAL A 16 -6.81 -1.54 11.48
C VAL A 16 -6.19 -0.15 11.35
N VAL A 17 -5.05 -0.07 10.70
CA VAL A 17 -4.35 1.20 10.48
C VAL A 17 -4.38 1.52 8.99
N HIS A 18 -4.40 2.79 8.68
CA HIS A 18 -4.49 3.28 7.30
C HIS A 18 -3.36 4.24 6.99
N LYS A 19 -2.96 4.24 5.73
CA LYS A 19 -2.01 5.21 5.19
C LYS A 19 -2.37 5.47 3.74
N ASP A 20 -2.39 6.73 3.36
CA ASP A 20 -2.56 7.11 1.96
C ASP A 20 -1.18 7.27 1.33
N PHE A 21 -0.95 6.50 0.29
CA PHE A 21 0.24 6.63 -0.56
C PHE A 21 -0.14 7.41 -1.81
N THR A 22 0.86 7.86 -2.54
CA THR A 22 0.64 8.63 -3.75
C THR A 22 1.17 7.86 -4.95
N VAL A 23 0.31 7.65 -5.94
CA VAL A 23 0.70 7.10 -7.24
C VAL A 23 0.80 8.27 -8.19
N ARG A 24 2.02 8.55 -8.70
CA ARG A 24 2.29 9.66 -9.61
C ARG A 24 2.56 9.14 -11.00
N ASN A 25 2.08 9.90 -11.97
CA ASN A 25 2.37 9.64 -13.38
C ASN A 25 3.35 10.69 -13.89
N HIS A 26 4.60 10.30 -14.05
CA HIS A 26 5.65 11.16 -14.62
C HIS A 26 5.81 10.99 -16.13
N GLY A 27 5.02 10.10 -16.75
CA GLY A 27 5.10 9.85 -18.18
C GLY A 27 4.30 10.83 -19.01
N GLY A 28 4.29 10.62 -20.32
CA GLY A 28 3.57 11.46 -21.28
C GLY A 28 2.22 10.88 -21.70
N ALA A 29 1.80 9.76 -21.14
CA ALA A 29 0.53 9.11 -21.45
C ALA A 29 -0.18 8.70 -20.15
N ASP A 30 -1.44 8.37 -20.25
CA ASP A 30 -2.22 7.93 -19.08
C ASP A 30 -1.61 6.68 -18.46
N LEU A 31 -1.47 6.70 -17.13
CA LEU A 31 -1.08 5.55 -16.36
C LEU A 31 -2.34 4.79 -15.94
N VAL A 32 -2.46 3.54 -16.38
CA VAL A 32 -3.60 2.71 -16.03
C VAL A 32 -3.17 1.69 -14.98
N ILE A 33 -3.81 1.73 -13.83
CA ILE A 33 -3.58 0.76 -12.77
C ILE A 33 -4.44 -0.47 -13.10
N GLU A 34 -3.77 -1.55 -13.50
CA GLU A 34 -4.45 -2.75 -14.00
C GLU A 34 -4.83 -3.71 -12.90
N ASP A 35 -4.01 -3.79 -11.85
CA ASP A 35 -4.24 -4.71 -10.77
C ASP A 35 -3.52 -4.25 -9.50
N VAL A 36 -4.13 -4.55 -8.36
CA VAL A 36 -3.53 -4.32 -7.03
C VAL A 36 -3.74 -5.59 -6.23
N SER A 37 -2.65 -6.18 -5.74
CA SER A 37 -2.70 -7.39 -4.95
C SER A 37 -1.88 -7.25 -3.68
N THR A 38 -2.22 -8.05 -2.67
CA THR A 38 -1.53 -8.07 -1.39
C THR A 38 -1.06 -9.48 -1.07
N THR A 39 -0.06 -9.60 -0.20
CA THR A 39 0.51 -10.91 0.18
C THR A 39 -0.38 -11.68 1.16
N CYS A 40 -1.34 -11.01 1.78
CA CYS A 40 -2.29 -11.68 2.67
C CYS A 40 -3.61 -10.90 2.69
N GLY A 41 -4.67 -11.53 3.23
CA GLY A 41 -5.96 -10.88 3.41
C GLY A 41 -6.01 -9.84 4.52
N CYS A 42 -4.94 -9.70 5.29
CA CYS A 42 -4.85 -8.72 6.38
C CYS A 42 -4.47 -7.31 5.91
N ALA A 43 -4.08 -7.17 4.65
CA ALA A 43 -3.77 -5.88 4.06
C ALA A 43 -4.68 -5.66 2.86
N ALA A 44 -5.06 -4.40 2.64
CA ALA A 44 -5.85 -4.01 1.48
C ALA A 44 -5.32 -2.70 0.93
N ALA A 45 -5.41 -2.55 -0.37
CA ALA A 45 -4.99 -1.33 -1.05
C ALA A 45 -6.03 -0.97 -2.11
N LEU A 46 -6.46 0.28 -2.12
CA LEU A 46 -7.50 0.75 -3.02
C LEU A 46 -7.09 2.11 -3.60
N PRO A 47 -6.84 2.19 -4.92
CA PRO A 47 -6.60 3.48 -5.54
C PRO A 47 -7.91 4.26 -5.69
N ASP A 48 -7.82 5.58 -5.54
CA ASP A 48 -8.97 6.45 -5.75
C ASP A 48 -9.37 6.48 -7.23
N ARG A 49 -8.38 6.40 -8.12
CA ARG A 49 -8.58 6.33 -9.57
C ARG A 49 -7.70 5.25 -10.16
N THR A 50 -8.22 4.58 -11.16
CA THR A 50 -7.45 3.56 -11.91
C THR A 50 -6.75 4.14 -13.13
N VAL A 51 -7.10 5.36 -13.54
CA VAL A 51 -6.44 6.07 -14.64
C VAL A 51 -5.89 7.37 -14.09
N VAL A 52 -4.58 7.57 -14.24
CA VAL A 52 -3.87 8.76 -13.77
C VAL A 52 -3.33 9.50 -14.99
N ALA A 53 -3.81 10.71 -15.22
CA ALA A 53 -3.36 11.53 -16.34
C ALA A 53 -1.91 11.97 -16.18
N PRO A 54 -1.21 12.25 -17.28
CA PRO A 54 0.20 12.71 -17.20
C PRO A 54 0.34 13.94 -16.32
N GLY A 55 1.37 13.94 -15.48
CA GLY A 55 1.66 15.03 -14.57
C GLY A 55 0.74 15.12 -13.36
N THR A 56 -0.15 14.16 -13.17
CA THR A 56 -1.06 14.13 -12.01
C THR A 56 -0.76 12.94 -11.11
N ALA A 57 -1.47 12.87 -10.00
CA ALA A 57 -1.32 11.80 -9.02
C ALA A 57 -2.68 11.39 -8.48
N THR A 58 -2.76 10.17 -7.94
CA THR A 58 -3.95 9.68 -7.25
C THR A 58 -3.54 9.09 -5.90
N PRO A 59 -4.38 9.26 -4.86
CA PRO A 59 -4.14 8.58 -3.59
C PRO A 59 -4.36 7.07 -3.75
N LEU A 60 -3.52 6.30 -3.06
CA LEU A 60 -3.69 4.87 -2.88
C LEU A 60 -3.89 4.63 -1.39
N ARG A 61 -5.12 4.33 -0.99
CA ARG A 61 -5.41 4.06 0.41
C ARG A 61 -5.03 2.63 0.74
N VAL A 62 -4.17 2.47 1.73
CA VAL A 62 -3.70 1.17 2.20
C VAL A 62 -4.14 0.99 3.64
N SER A 63 -4.68 -0.17 3.93
CA SER A 63 -5.05 -0.56 5.29
C SER A 63 -4.32 -1.83 5.69
N LEU A 64 -4.01 -1.94 6.97
CA LEU A 64 -3.35 -3.10 7.54
C LEU A 64 -4.09 -3.48 8.82
N ASP A 65 -4.55 -4.72 8.87
CA ASP A 65 -5.14 -5.31 10.07
C ASP A 65 -4.04 -6.03 10.82
N THR A 66 -3.78 -5.61 12.05
CA THR A 66 -2.70 -6.18 12.86
C THR A 66 -3.05 -7.55 13.44
N GLU A 67 -4.31 -7.94 13.39
CA GLU A 67 -4.79 -9.22 13.92
C GLU A 67 -4.46 -9.41 15.41
N ALA A 68 -4.41 -10.66 15.86
CA ALA A 68 -4.25 -10.95 17.28
C ALA A 68 -2.82 -11.39 17.67
N SER A 69 -1.90 -11.43 16.70
CA SER A 69 -0.56 -11.95 16.95
C SER A 69 0.46 -10.82 17.09
N PRO A 70 1.04 -10.63 18.29
CA PRO A 70 2.12 -9.66 18.47
C PRO A 70 3.36 -10.06 17.69
N GLY A 71 4.17 -9.06 17.33
CA GLY A 71 5.45 -9.26 16.67
C GLY A 71 5.67 -8.32 15.51
N ARG A 72 6.80 -8.48 14.83
CA ARG A 72 7.12 -7.69 13.66
C ARG A 72 6.36 -8.24 12.46
N VAL A 73 5.66 -7.36 11.76
CA VAL A 73 4.83 -7.71 10.60
C VAL A 73 5.37 -6.98 9.39
N THR A 74 5.56 -7.72 8.29
CA THR A 74 5.90 -7.16 6.99
C THR A 74 4.88 -7.66 5.97
N ARG A 75 4.26 -6.75 5.24
CA ARG A 75 3.29 -7.07 4.19
C ARG A 75 3.66 -6.33 2.92
N ARG A 76 3.36 -6.93 1.79
CA ARG A 76 3.69 -6.37 0.49
C ARG A 76 2.44 -6.16 -0.33
N VAL A 77 2.38 -5.02 -0.99
CA VAL A 77 1.33 -4.67 -1.94
C VAL A 77 1.97 -4.57 -3.31
N ARG A 78 1.43 -5.27 -4.29
CA ARG A 78 1.89 -5.20 -5.67
C ARG A 78 0.89 -4.45 -6.50
N LEU A 79 1.39 -3.47 -7.23
CA LEU A 79 0.62 -2.64 -8.13
C LEU A 79 1.09 -2.93 -9.55
N ARG A 80 0.18 -3.36 -10.42
CA ARG A 80 0.48 -3.56 -11.83
C ARG A 80 -0.13 -2.43 -12.65
N SER A 81 0.63 -1.91 -13.59
CA SER A 81 0.19 -0.83 -14.45
C SER A 81 0.69 -1.03 -15.88
N ASN A 82 0.27 -0.13 -16.77
CA ASN A 82 0.69 -0.14 -18.16
C ASN A 82 2.02 0.59 -18.39
N ASP A 83 2.74 0.97 -17.33
CA ASP A 83 4.03 1.64 -17.43
C ASP A 83 5.07 0.67 -18.01
N PRO A 84 5.64 0.94 -19.21
CA PRO A 84 6.60 0.01 -19.82
C PRO A 84 7.93 -0.07 -19.08
N ARG A 85 8.26 0.92 -18.27
CA ARG A 85 9.50 0.93 -17.48
C ARG A 85 9.36 0.17 -16.18
N ARG A 86 8.20 0.28 -15.54
CA ARG A 86 7.90 -0.38 -14.27
C ARG A 86 6.46 -0.91 -14.30
N PRO A 87 6.22 -2.01 -15.03
CA PRO A 87 4.88 -2.56 -15.11
C PRO A 87 4.38 -3.08 -13.77
N GLU A 88 5.29 -3.35 -12.85
CA GLU A 88 4.93 -3.83 -11.52
C GLU A 88 5.74 -3.08 -10.46
N VAL A 89 5.06 -2.55 -9.45
CA VAL A 89 5.67 -1.82 -8.33
C VAL A 89 5.27 -2.50 -7.04
N GLU A 90 6.23 -2.69 -6.14
CA GLU A 90 5.99 -3.28 -4.84
C GLU A 90 6.08 -2.22 -3.75
N LEU A 91 5.07 -2.22 -2.89
CA LEU A 91 5.01 -1.37 -1.71
C LEU A 91 5.16 -2.26 -0.49
N VAL A 92 6.07 -1.90 0.42
CA VAL A 92 6.34 -2.67 1.63
C VAL A 92 5.76 -1.96 2.84
N LEU A 93 4.92 -2.66 3.59
CA LEU A 93 4.31 -2.18 4.83
C LEU A 93 4.93 -2.94 6.00
N GLU A 94 5.33 -2.21 7.03
CA GLU A 94 5.90 -2.80 8.22
C GLU A 94 5.19 -2.25 9.45
N ALA A 95 5.09 -3.06 10.50
CA ALA A 95 4.55 -2.64 11.78
C ALA A 95 5.12 -3.52 12.89
N THR A 96 5.25 -2.95 14.08
CA THR A 96 5.54 -3.71 15.28
C THR A 96 4.25 -3.82 16.06
N VAL A 97 3.67 -5.01 16.07
CA VAL A 97 2.40 -5.26 16.75
C VAL A 97 2.67 -5.61 18.19
N VAL A 98 2.05 -4.90 19.09
CA VAL A 98 2.21 -5.11 20.54
C VAL A 98 0.90 -5.58 21.15
N ALA A 99 0.99 -6.43 22.15
CA ALA A 99 -0.17 -6.91 22.85
C ALA A 99 -0.82 -5.77 23.64
N ALA A 100 -2.15 -5.77 23.68
CA ALA A 100 -2.87 -4.84 24.53
C ALA A 100 -2.61 -5.20 25.99
N GLU A 101 -2.34 -4.19 26.81
CA GLU A 101 -2.22 -4.39 28.23
C GLU A 101 -3.62 -4.55 28.84
N SER A 102 -3.75 -5.48 29.73
CA SER A 102 -4.98 -5.72 30.46
C SER A 102 -5.01 -4.94 31.76
#